data_94ef21d5bb5ea86d9410348671309247
#
_entry.id   94ef21d5bb5ea86d9410348671309247
#
_cell.length_a   1.000
_cell.length_b   1.000
_cell.length_c   1.000
_cell.angle_alpha   90.00
_cell.angle_beta   90.00
_cell.angle_gamma   90.00
#
_symmetry.space_group_name_H-M   'P 1'
#
loop_
_entity.id
_entity.type
_entity.pdbx_description
1 polymer ?
#
loop_
_entity_poly.entity_id
_entity_poly.type
_entity_poly.pdbx_seq_one_letter_code
_entity_poly.pdbx_strand_id
1 'polypeptide(L)'
;MMARVLDPLREAGRCALFLLRMLAGVRPGAGLAVSVLQQTFLIGGRSLVIIMICGFFVGMVLSLQAINALEQFGASEQVSLLVGKSLFRELGPVLTALLFAGRAGTAITAEIGLMKATNQIEAMELMAIDPVQRIALPRFSAGVISLPLLTAIFNAMAILGAVVFLSLIH
;
A
#
# COMPACT_ATOMS: atom_id res chain seq x y z
N MET A 1 23.33 -29.29 -3.64
CA MET A 1 23.12 -28.30 -2.58
C MET A 1 23.25 -26.85 -3.09
N MET A 2 24.18 -26.57 -4.00
CA MET A 2 24.39 -25.25 -4.63
C MET A 2 23.22 -24.77 -5.52
N ALA A 3 22.50 -25.65 -6.20
CA ALA A 3 21.36 -25.30 -7.05
C ALA A 3 20.20 -24.67 -6.24
N ARG A 4 19.92 -25.15 -5.03
CA ARG A 4 18.84 -24.60 -4.17
C ARG A 4 19.10 -23.17 -3.64
N VAL A 5 20.34 -22.73 -3.59
CA VAL A 5 20.70 -21.36 -3.16
C VAL A 5 20.69 -20.40 -4.34
N LEU A 6 20.91 -20.89 -5.56
CA LEU A 6 20.89 -20.07 -6.78
C LEU A 6 19.47 -19.78 -7.29
N ASP A 7 18.49 -20.63 -6.95
CA ASP A 7 17.09 -20.43 -7.38
C ASP A 7 16.48 -19.12 -6.85
N PRO A 8 16.58 -18.77 -5.55
CA PRO A 8 16.04 -17.50 -5.05
C PRO A 8 16.76 -16.27 -5.62
N LEU A 9 18.08 -16.38 -5.88
CA LEU A 9 18.83 -15.31 -6.54
C LEU A 9 18.39 -15.11 -8.01
N ARG A 10 18.12 -16.18 -8.73
CA ARG A 10 17.57 -16.12 -10.10
C ARG A 10 16.18 -15.51 -10.11
N GLU A 11 15.33 -15.86 -9.16
CA GLU A 11 13.99 -15.30 -9.06
C GLU A 11 14.03 -13.83 -8.69
N ALA A 12 14.87 -13.43 -7.73
CA ALA A 12 15.10 -12.03 -7.41
C ALA A 12 15.63 -11.23 -8.62
N GLY A 13 16.57 -11.82 -9.38
CA GLY A 13 17.08 -11.22 -10.61
C GLY A 13 15.99 -11.06 -11.69
N ARG A 14 15.08 -12.03 -11.84
CA ARG A 14 13.94 -11.92 -12.76
C ARG A 14 12.96 -10.82 -12.33
N CYS A 15 12.67 -10.72 -11.03
CA CYS A 15 11.83 -9.63 -10.49
C CYS A 15 12.47 -8.27 -10.72
N ALA A 16 13.78 -8.13 -10.49
CA ALA A 16 14.50 -6.88 -10.72
C ALA A 16 14.49 -6.48 -12.21
N LEU A 17 14.76 -7.44 -13.11
CA LEU A 17 14.71 -7.22 -14.56
C LEU A 17 13.29 -6.86 -15.03
N PHE A 18 12.26 -7.48 -14.45
CA PHE A 18 10.87 -7.17 -14.74
C PHE A 18 10.53 -5.73 -14.33
N LEU A 19 10.93 -5.30 -13.12
CA LEU A 19 10.78 -3.92 -12.65
C LEU A 19 11.52 -2.93 -13.53
N LEU A 20 12.76 -3.23 -13.94
CA LEU A 20 13.53 -2.40 -14.84
C LEU A 20 12.86 -2.26 -16.22
N ARG A 21 12.33 -3.35 -16.76
CA ARG A 21 11.56 -3.31 -18.03
C ARG A 21 10.30 -2.49 -17.90
N MET A 22 9.59 -2.61 -16.77
CA MET A 22 8.42 -1.76 -16.50
C MET A 22 8.79 -0.29 -16.48
N LEU A 23 9.84 0.08 -15.76
CA LEU A 23 10.29 1.48 -15.63
C LEU A 23 10.84 2.04 -16.95
N ALA A 24 11.57 1.22 -17.71
CA ALA A 24 12.11 1.60 -19.03
C ALA A 24 11.03 1.69 -20.12
N GLY A 25 9.92 0.95 -19.97
CA GLY A 25 8.81 0.90 -20.93
C GLY A 25 7.79 2.02 -20.78
N VAL A 26 7.97 2.95 -19.82
CA VAL A 26 7.05 4.07 -19.59
C VAL A 26 7.09 5.01 -20.80
N ARG A 27 6.12 4.85 -21.71
CA ARG A 27 5.85 5.82 -22.77
C ARG A 27 4.78 6.79 -22.26
N PRO A 28 5.12 8.05 -21.97
CA PRO A 28 4.13 9.03 -21.52
C PRO A 28 3.14 9.31 -22.67
N GLY A 29 1.92 8.84 -22.49
CA GLY A 29 0.81 9.08 -23.40
C GLY A 29 -0.46 9.40 -22.63
N ALA A 30 -1.33 10.22 -23.21
CA ALA A 30 -2.60 10.63 -22.57
C ALA A 30 -3.46 9.41 -22.15
N GLY A 31 -3.40 8.32 -22.92
CA GLY A 31 -4.11 7.07 -22.60
C GLY A 31 -3.60 6.38 -21.34
N LEU A 32 -2.29 6.46 -21.06
CA LEU A 32 -1.70 5.91 -19.85
C LEU A 32 -2.18 6.68 -18.61
N ALA A 33 -2.19 8.02 -18.68
CA ALA A 33 -2.62 8.87 -17.57
C ALA A 33 -4.08 8.58 -17.16
N VAL A 34 -4.97 8.45 -18.11
CA VAL A 34 -6.37 8.10 -17.84
C VAL A 34 -6.50 6.71 -17.22
N SER A 35 -5.76 5.73 -17.74
CA SER A 35 -5.77 4.36 -17.18
C SER A 35 -5.21 4.32 -15.76
N VAL A 36 -4.13 5.06 -15.47
CA VAL A 36 -3.55 5.18 -14.13
C VAL A 36 -4.56 5.83 -13.17
N LEU A 37 -5.23 6.90 -13.59
CA LEU A 37 -6.23 7.58 -12.76
C LEU A 37 -7.40 6.65 -12.40
N GLN A 38 -7.93 5.93 -13.39
CA GLN A 38 -9.00 4.94 -13.17
C GLN A 38 -8.55 3.82 -12.23
N GLN A 39 -7.34 3.28 -12.42
CA GLN A 39 -6.79 2.25 -11.55
C GLN A 39 -6.53 2.77 -10.12
N THR A 40 -6.05 4.00 -9.98
CA THR A 40 -5.86 4.64 -8.67
C THR A 40 -7.18 4.75 -7.92
N PHE A 41 -8.26 5.14 -8.61
CA PHE A 41 -9.58 5.23 -8.01
C PHE A 41 -10.14 3.85 -7.63
N LEU A 42 -9.98 2.84 -8.47
CA LEU A 42 -10.45 1.49 -8.21
C LEU A 42 -9.68 0.80 -7.09
N ILE A 43 -8.35 0.83 -7.12
CA ILE A 43 -7.49 0.16 -6.15
C ILE A 43 -7.47 0.94 -4.83
N GLY A 44 -7.30 2.26 -4.89
CA GLY A 44 -7.28 3.14 -3.73
C GLY A 44 -8.64 3.22 -3.04
N GLY A 45 -9.71 3.48 -3.78
CA GLY A 45 -11.06 3.63 -3.23
C GLY A 45 -11.57 2.38 -2.53
N ARG A 46 -11.32 1.20 -3.09
CA ARG A 46 -11.69 -0.06 -2.44
C ARG A 46 -10.89 -0.36 -1.16
N SER A 47 -9.66 0.17 -1.05
CA SER A 47 -8.80 0.01 0.14
C SER A 47 -9.10 1.06 1.22
N LEU A 48 -9.75 2.16 0.87
CA LEU A 48 -9.95 3.32 1.70
C LEU A 48 -10.72 2.98 3.00
N VAL A 49 -11.82 2.25 2.89
CA VAL A 49 -12.67 1.90 4.05
C VAL A 49 -11.89 1.09 5.09
N ILE A 50 -11.13 0.09 4.65
CA ILE A 50 -10.34 -0.75 5.56
C ILE A 50 -9.25 0.09 6.23
N ILE A 51 -8.57 0.94 5.46
CA ILE A 51 -7.50 1.80 5.95
C ILE A 51 -8.02 2.83 6.97
N MET A 52 -9.20 3.41 6.73
CA MET A 52 -9.85 4.32 7.68
C MET A 52 -10.19 3.64 9.00
N ILE A 53 -10.83 2.47 8.94
CA ILE A 53 -11.21 1.71 10.14
C ILE A 53 -9.96 1.29 10.91
N CYS A 54 -8.98 0.70 10.25
CA CYS A 54 -7.74 0.27 10.89
C CYS A 54 -6.98 1.47 11.47
N GLY A 55 -6.87 2.58 10.75
CA GLY A 55 -6.22 3.80 11.25
C GLY A 55 -6.87 4.30 12.54
N PHE A 56 -8.20 4.38 12.56
CA PHE A 56 -8.94 4.84 13.74
C PHE A 56 -8.67 3.96 14.97
N PHE A 57 -8.75 2.64 14.84
CA PHE A 57 -8.48 1.73 15.96
C PHE A 57 -7.02 1.74 16.40
N VAL A 58 -6.09 1.80 15.46
CA VAL A 58 -4.65 1.90 15.77
C VAL A 58 -4.37 3.18 16.55
N GLY A 59 -4.97 4.30 16.17
CA GLY A 59 -4.85 5.55 16.92
C GLY A 59 -5.34 5.45 18.36
N MET A 60 -6.49 4.81 18.59
CA MET A 60 -7.00 4.57 19.95
C MET A 60 -6.06 3.70 20.79
N VAL A 61 -5.59 2.59 20.22
CA VAL A 61 -4.68 1.66 20.92
C VAL A 61 -3.34 2.33 21.25
N LEU A 62 -2.80 3.11 20.32
CA LEU A 62 -1.55 3.84 20.57
C LEU A 62 -1.70 4.89 21.66
N SER A 63 -2.82 5.59 21.74
CA SER A 63 -3.09 6.54 22.82
C SER A 63 -3.17 5.86 24.16
N LEU A 64 -3.85 4.71 24.25
CA LEU A 64 -3.90 3.91 25.46
C LEU A 64 -2.50 3.46 25.93
N GLN A 65 -1.70 2.96 24.99
CA GLN A 65 -0.33 2.52 25.32
C GLN A 65 0.56 3.68 25.73
N ALA A 66 0.44 4.83 25.06
CA ALA A 66 1.20 6.03 25.36
C ALA A 66 0.85 6.59 26.74
N ILE A 67 -0.43 6.63 27.15
CA ILE A 67 -0.86 7.02 28.49
C ILE A 67 -0.23 6.12 29.53
N ASN A 68 -0.41 4.80 29.41
CA ASN A 68 0.13 3.83 30.35
C ASN A 68 1.66 3.91 30.49
N ALA A 69 2.36 4.22 29.40
CA ALA A 69 3.81 4.36 29.41
C ALA A 69 4.28 5.67 30.05
N LEU A 70 3.58 6.80 29.81
CA LEU A 70 4.01 8.10 30.33
C LEU A 70 3.51 8.40 31.75
N GLU A 71 2.42 7.80 32.20
CA GLU A 71 1.95 7.91 33.58
C GLU A 71 3.00 7.42 34.58
N GLN A 72 3.76 6.37 34.24
CA GLN A 72 4.85 5.86 35.08
C GLN A 72 5.98 6.88 35.26
N PHE A 73 6.11 7.85 34.36
CA PHE A 73 7.11 8.90 34.39
C PHE A 73 6.53 10.27 34.77
N GLY A 74 5.25 10.38 35.09
CA GLY A 74 4.59 11.64 35.42
C GLY A 74 4.55 12.66 34.28
N ALA A 75 4.67 12.21 33.04
CA ALA A 75 4.78 13.06 31.83
C ALA A 75 3.53 12.99 30.93
N SER A 76 2.36 12.95 31.52
CA SER A 76 1.08 12.80 30.80
C SER A 76 0.79 13.88 29.74
N GLU A 77 1.33 15.09 29.92
CA GLU A 77 1.16 16.19 28.94
C GLU A 77 1.85 15.91 27.57
N GLN A 78 2.80 15.00 27.52
CA GLN A 78 3.59 14.69 26.32
C GLN A 78 2.99 13.54 25.47
N VAL A 79 1.89 12.93 25.90
CA VAL A 79 1.24 11.81 25.22
C VAL A 79 0.89 12.14 23.77
N SER A 80 0.25 13.29 23.53
CA SER A 80 -0.18 13.70 22.20
C SER A 80 0.98 13.90 21.21
N LEU A 81 2.09 14.46 21.69
CA LEU A 81 3.32 14.64 20.90
C LEU A 81 3.97 13.31 20.53
N LEU A 82 4.04 12.40 21.49
CA LEU A 82 4.62 11.07 21.28
C LEU A 82 3.81 10.26 20.27
N VAL A 83 2.49 10.20 20.45
CA VAL A 83 1.57 9.48 19.56
C VAL A 83 1.63 10.06 18.16
N GLY A 84 1.54 11.39 18.02
CA GLY A 84 1.62 12.06 16.72
C GLY A 84 2.94 11.76 16.00
N LYS A 85 4.07 11.90 16.69
CA LYS A 85 5.39 11.66 16.10
C LYS A 85 5.58 10.21 15.65
N SER A 86 5.14 9.24 16.46
CA SER A 86 5.24 7.82 16.14
C SER A 86 4.35 7.44 14.97
N LEU A 87 3.13 7.97 14.90
CA LEU A 87 2.21 7.74 13.79
C LEU A 87 2.76 8.25 12.46
N PHE A 88 3.19 9.53 12.42
CA PHE A 88 3.65 10.12 11.16
C PHE A 88 4.96 9.55 10.66
N ARG A 89 5.89 9.24 11.56
CA ARG A 89 7.25 8.87 11.19
C ARG A 89 7.42 7.39 10.90
N GLU A 90 6.75 6.53 11.65
CA GLU A 90 7.05 5.09 11.63
C GLU A 90 5.81 4.25 11.32
N LEU A 91 4.78 4.33 12.14
CA LEU A 91 3.65 3.40 12.10
C LEU A 91 2.70 3.65 10.93
N GLY A 92 2.41 4.90 10.61
CA GLY A 92 1.50 5.24 9.52
C GLY A 92 1.93 4.66 8.17
N PRO A 93 3.14 4.97 7.69
CA PRO A 93 3.62 4.45 6.41
C PRO A 93 3.73 2.92 6.38
N VAL A 94 4.23 2.31 7.45
CA VAL A 94 4.44 0.86 7.53
C VAL A 94 3.11 0.11 7.53
N LEU A 95 2.17 0.50 8.39
CA LEU A 95 0.86 -0.16 8.50
C LEU A 95 0.04 0.03 7.21
N THR A 96 0.05 1.23 6.64
CA THR A 96 -0.63 1.48 5.36
C THR A 96 -0.05 0.63 4.24
N ALA A 97 1.28 0.51 4.16
CA ALA A 97 1.94 -0.30 3.14
C ALA A 97 1.59 -1.80 3.31
N LEU A 98 1.57 -2.33 4.54
CA LEU A 98 1.18 -3.71 4.82
C LEU A 98 -0.29 -3.99 4.46
N LEU A 99 -1.21 -3.11 4.87
CA LEU A 99 -2.63 -3.23 4.55
C LEU A 99 -2.88 -3.14 3.04
N PHE A 100 -2.20 -2.21 2.38
CA PHE A 100 -2.30 -2.05 0.94
C PHE A 100 -1.72 -3.26 0.19
N ALA A 101 -0.53 -3.75 0.58
CA ALA A 101 0.10 -4.91 -0.04
C ALA A 101 -0.76 -6.17 0.14
N GLY A 102 -1.31 -6.40 1.33
CA GLY A 102 -2.18 -7.53 1.60
C GLY A 102 -3.45 -7.52 0.75
N ARG A 103 -4.07 -6.36 0.58
CA ARG A 103 -5.33 -6.25 -0.15
C ARG A 103 -5.15 -6.03 -1.66
N ALA A 104 -4.37 -5.03 -2.05
CA ALA A 104 -4.18 -4.71 -3.46
C ALA A 104 -3.31 -5.76 -4.16
N GLY A 105 -2.28 -6.27 -3.48
CA GLY A 105 -1.42 -7.34 -4.01
C GLY A 105 -2.21 -8.60 -4.32
N THR A 106 -3.04 -9.06 -3.39
CA THR A 106 -3.89 -10.26 -3.61
C THR A 106 -4.91 -10.05 -4.72
N ALA A 107 -5.57 -8.88 -4.77
CA ALA A 107 -6.55 -8.57 -5.80
C ALA A 107 -5.92 -8.53 -7.20
N ILE A 108 -4.77 -7.87 -7.36
CA ILE A 108 -4.04 -7.79 -8.62
C ILE A 108 -3.57 -9.18 -9.06
N THR A 109 -3.04 -9.98 -8.12
CA THR A 109 -2.58 -11.33 -8.42
C THR A 109 -3.72 -12.23 -8.87
N ALA A 110 -4.88 -12.17 -8.21
CA ALA A 110 -6.05 -12.93 -8.58
C ALA A 110 -6.57 -12.56 -9.99
N GLU A 111 -6.58 -11.27 -10.30
CA GLU A 111 -7.05 -10.77 -11.60
C GLU A 111 -6.09 -11.17 -12.74
N ILE A 112 -4.77 -11.06 -12.53
CA ILE A 112 -3.77 -11.54 -13.50
C ILE A 112 -3.86 -13.06 -13.65
N GLY A 113 -4.07 -13.79 -12.55
CA GLY A 113 -4.27 -15.24 -12.56
C GLY A 113 -5.50 -15.64 -13.39
N LEU A 114 -6.60 -14.91 -13.25
CA LEU A 114 -7.82 -15.13 -14.06
C LEU A 114 -7.56 -14.84 -15.54
N MET A 115 -6.90 -13.73 -15.87
CA MET A 115 -6.55 -13.39 -17.26
C MET A 115 -5.66 -14.47 -17.90
N LYS A 116 -4.76 -15.07 -17.13
CA LYS A 116 -3.93 -16.18 -17.61
C LYS A 116 -4.75 -17.46 -17.80
N ALA A 117 -5.62 -17.79 -16.87
CA ALA A 117 -6.47 -18.98 -16.95
C ALA A 117 -7.47 -18.92 -18.12
N THR A 118 -7.87 -17.73 -18.53
CA THR A 118 -8.78 -17.51 -19.68
C THR A 118 -8.05 -17.22 -20.99
N ASN A 119 -6.72 -17.44 -21.07
CA ASN A 119 -5.86 -17.21 -22.24
C ASN A 119 -5.90 -15.77 -22.80
N GLN A 120 -6.37 -14.80 -22.01
CA GLN A 120 -6.42 -13.39 -22.43
C GLN A 120 -5.02 -12.80 -22.64
N ILE A 121 -4.03 -13.24 -21.86
CA ILE A 121 -2.65 -12.78 -22.00
C ILE A 121 -2.07 -13.29 -23.31
N GLU A 122 -2.28 -14.56 -23.64
CA GLU A 122 -1.83 -15.17 -24.91
C GLU A 122 -2.51 -14.52 -26.11
N ALA A 123 -3.80 -14.22 -26.01
CA ALA A 123 -4.53 -13.51 -27.06
C ALA A 123 -3.97 -12.10 -27.32
N MET A 124 -3.52 -11.38 -26.27
CA MET A 124 -2.86 -10.08 -26.42
C MET A 124 -1.49 -10.21 -27.10
N GLU A 125 -0.71 -11.23 -26.75
CA GLU A 125 0.57 -11.50 -27.40
C GLU A 125 0.42 -11.82 -28.88
N LEU A 126 -0.60 -12.61 -29.25
CA LEU A 126 -0.94 -12.88 -30.65
C LEU A 126 -1.32 -11.61 -31.44
N MET A 127 -1.89 -10.61 -30.78
CA MET A 127 -2.18 -9.30 -31.37
C MET A 127 -0.99 -8.34 -31.34
N ALA A 128 0.22 -8.81 -30.98
CA ALA A 128 1.43 -8.01 -30.82
C ALA A 128 1.32 -6.86 -29.77
N ILE A 129 0.45 -7.03 -28.77
CA ILE A 129 0.26 -6.11 -27.67
C ILE A 129 1.08 -6.62 -26.48
N ASP A 130 2.02 -5.81 -25.96
CA ASP A 130 2.81 -6.16 -24.77
C ASP A 130 1.93 -6.14 -23.51
N PRO A 131 1.65 -7.31 -22.88
CA PRO A 131 0.80 -7.38 -21.70
C PRO A 131 1.41 -6.67 -20.49
N VAL A 132 2.74 -6.56 -20.40
CA VAL A 132 3.43 -5.88 -19.31
C VAL A 132 3.10 -4.38 -19.33
N GLN A 133 3.18 -3.76 -20.51
CA GLN A 133 2.89 -2.34 -20.66
C GLN A 133 1.40 -2.02 -20.51
N ARG A 134 0.54 -2.93 -20.94
CA ARG A 134 -0.92 -2.70 -20.94
C ARG A 134 -1.58 -2.98 -19.60
N ILE A 135 -1.10 -3.98 -18.85
CA ILE A 135 -1.72 -4.47 -17.62
C ILE A 135 -0.90 -4.08 -16.38
N ALA A 136 0.40 -4.42 -16.37
CA ALA A 136 1.21 -4.30 -15.17
C ALA A 136 1.60 -2.84 -14.88
N LEU A 137 2.01 -2.08 -15.89
CA LEU A 137 2.48 -0.71 -15.75
C LEU A 137 1.44 0.25 -15.15
N PRO A 138 0.17 0.34 -15.63
CA PRO A 138 -0.81 1.25 -15.07
C PRO A 138 -1.21 0.87 -13.64
N ARG A 139 -1.21 -0.42 -13.30
CA ARG A 139 -1.51 -0.89 -11.94
C ARG A 139 -0.41 -0.57 -10.95
N PHE A 140 0.84 -0.77 -11.35
CA PHE A 140 2.00 -0.43 -10.52
C PHE A 140 2.08 1.08 -10.26
N SER A 141 1.96 1.89 -11.30
CA SER A 141 1.98 3.36 -11.16
C SER A 141 0.79 3.87 -10.32
N ALA A 142 -0.39 3.29 -10.48
CA ALA A 142 -1.54 3.57 -9.63
C ALA A 142 -1.26 3.23 -8.16
N GLY A 143 -0.60 2.11 -7.89
CA GLY A 143 -0.18 1.72 -6.53
C GLY A 143 0.77 2.71 -5.90
N VAL A 144 1.79 3.15 -6.63
CA VAL A 144 2.76 4.14 -6.16
C VAL A 144 2.11 5.48 -5.82
N ILE A 145 1.11 5.91 -6.60
CA ILE A 145 0.36 7.15 -6.35
C ILE A 145 -0.63 6.98 -5.20
N SER A 146 -1.28 5.82 -5.09
CA SER A 146 -2.28 5.56 -4.06
C SER A 146 -1.68 5.46 -2.66
N LEU A 147 -0.47 4.91 -2.51
CA LEU A 147 0.18 4.69 -1.21
C LEU A 147 0.32 5.97 -0.37
N PRO A 148 0.92 7.07 -0.84
CA PRO A 148 1.05 8.28 -0.04
C PRO A 148 -0.30 8.91 0.31
N LEU A 149 -1.28 8.83 -0.60
CA LEU A 149 -2.62 9.34 -0.36
C LEU A 149 -3.32 8.55 0.75
N LEU A 150 -3.25 7.22 0.69
CA LEU A 150 -3.82 6.34 1.71
C LEU A 150 -3.12 6.48 3.06
N THR A 151 -1.80 6.72 3.06
CA THR A 151 -1.03 7.00 4.29
C THR A 151 -1.47 8.29 4.94
N ALA A 152 -1.74 9.34 4.17
CA ALA A 152 -2.26 10.59 4.70
C ALA A 152 -3.65 10.40 5.36
N ILE A 153 -4.52 9.63 4.71
CA ILE A 153 -5.86 9.32 5.24
C ILE A 153 -5.75 8.44 6.50
N PHE A 154 -4.86 7.43 6.48
CA PHE A 154 -4.60 6.59 7.65
C PHE A 154 -4.16 7.43 8.85
N ASN A 155 -3.21 8.33 8.67
CA ASN A 155 -2.70 9.20 9.72
C ASN A 155 -3.80 10.16 10.25
N ALA A 156 -4.61 10.72 9.37
CA ALA A 156 -5.74 11.57 9.78
C ALA A 156 -6.75 10.80 10.64
N MET A 157 -7.11 9.58 10.23
CA MET A 157 -8.03 8.73 10.99
C MET A 157 -7.42 8.24 12.31
N ALA A 158 -6.11 7.96 12.34
CA ALA A 158 -5.42 7.57 13.55
C ALA A 158 -5.35 8.71 14.58
N ILE A 159 -5.14 9.94 14.12
CA ILE A 159 -5.21 11.12 15.00
C ILE A 159 -6.63 11.32 15.54
N LEU A 160 -7.66 11.18 14.69
CA LEU A 160 -9.04 11.24 15.13
C LEU A 160 -9.32 10.18 16.22
N GLY A 161 -8.91 8.94 16.01
CA GLY A 161 -9.03 7.86 16.99
C GLY A 161 -8.32 8.18 18.31
N ALA A 162 -7.12 8.74 18.23
CA ALA A 162 -6.34 9.18 19.39
C ALA A 162 -7.06 10.30 20.17
N VAL A 163 -7.56 11.31 19.48
CA VAL A 163 -8.29 12.45 20.10
C VAL A 163 -9.58 11.98 20.75
N VAL A 164 -10.37 11.15 20.07
CA VAL A 164 -11.61 10.59 20.63
C VAL A 164 -11.32 9.80 21.91
N PHE A 165 -10.26 8.99 21.92
CA PHE A 165 -9.88 8.21 23.09
C PHE A 165 -9.43 9.10 24.26
N LEU A 166 -8.58 10.10 23.98
CA LEU A 166 -8.13 11.08 24.98
C LEU A 166 -9.28 11.90 25.55
N SER A 167 -10.25 12.31 24.71
CA SER A 167 -11.44 13.03 25.13
C SER A 167 -12.42 12.19 25.97
N LEU A 168 -12.36 10.85 25.85
CA LEU A 168 -13.21 9.95 26.62
C LEU A 168 -12.66 9.69 28.05
N ILE A 169 -11.34 9.84 28.22
CA ILE A 169 -10.64 9.58 29.50
C ILE A 169 -10.56 10.85 30.36
N HIS A 170 -10.61 12.03 29.75
CA HIS A 170 -10.62 13.33 30.46
C HIS A 170 -12.04 13.75 30.77
#